data_a5773009d2dc0e284351aa1fd3d1278c
#
_entry.id   a5773009d2dc0e284351aa1fd3d1278c
#
_cell.length_a   1.000
_cell.length_b   1.000
_cell.length_c   1.000
_cell.angle_alpha   90.00
_cell.angle_beta   90.00
_cell.angle_gamma   90.00
#
_symmetry.space_group_name_H-M   'P 1'
#
loop_
_entity.id
_entity.type
_entity.pdbx_description
1 polymer ?
#
loop_
_entity_poly.entity_id
_entity_poly.type
_entity_poly.pdbx_seq_one_letter_code
_entity_poly.pdbx_strand_id
1 'polypeptide(L)'
;MAYKNAIMAADDTLVASFERCLELGAVPTVHAENGELVYHLQRKLMAQGITGPEAHPLSRPSQVEGEAASRAIRIAETLGTPLYLVHVSTKEALDEITYARGKGQPVYGEVLAGHLLLDDSVYRDPD
;
A
#
# COMPACT_ATOMS: atom_id res chain seq x y z
N MET A 1 3.24 -6.02 -1.90
CA MET A 1 1.98 -6.63 -1.43
C MET A 1 0.89 -6.63 -2.52
N ALA A 2 1.04 -5.89 -3.59
CA ALA A 2 0.12 -5.86 -4.74
C ALA A 2 0.57 -6.73 -5.93
N TYR A 3 -0.15 -6.64 -7.03
CA TYR A 3 0.15 -7.31 -8.31
C TYR A 3 0.12 -8.84 -8.23
N LYS A 4 -1.02 -9.37 -7.75
CA LYS A 4 -1.29 -10.82 -7.73
C LYS A 4 -0.94 -11.49 -9.07
N ASN A 5 -0.33 -12.66 -8.99
CA ASN A 5 0.18 -13.44 -10.12
C ASN A 5 1.39 -12.82 -10.87
N ALA A 6 1.98 -11.75 -10.34
CA ALA A 6 3.20 -11.14 -10.88
C ALA A 6 4.28 -11.04 -9.79
N ILE A 7 4.30 -9.94 -9.05
CA ILE A 7 5.35 -9.64 -8.06
C ILE A 7 4.80 -9.47 -6.63
N MET A 8 3.61 -9.99 -6.35
CA MET A 8 3.03 -9.89 -5.02
C MET A 8 3.85 -10.68 -4.00
N ALA A 9 4.39 -9.98 -3.01
CA ALA A 9 5.03 -10.62 -1.86
C ALA A 9 3.98 -11.06 -0.83
N ALA A 10 4.07 -12.31 -0.38
CA ALA A 10 3.30 -12.83 0.74
C ALA A 10 3.95 -12.47 2.08
N ASP A 11 3.26 -12.70 3.19
CA ASP A 11 3.74 -12.26 4.50
C ASP A 11 5.04 -12.95 4.93
N ASP A 12 5.27 -14.19 4.56
CA ASP A 12 6.53 -14.91 4.79
C ASP A 12 7.72 -14.23 4.10
N THR A 13 7.52 -13.76 2.87
CA THR A 13 8.51 -12.99 2.12
C THR A 13 8.77 -11.63 2.77
N LEU A 14 7.73 -10.96 3.28
CA LEU A 14 7.87 -9.69 3.98
C LEU A 14 8.67 -9.88 5.28
N VAL A 15 8.34 -10.89 6.08
CA VAL A 15 9.05 -11.21 7.33
C VAL A 15 10.52 -11.45 7.04
N ALA A 16 10.86 -12.36 6.12
CA ALA A 16 12.25 -12.67 5.80
C ALA A 16 13.02 -11.46 5.25
N SER A 17 12.35 -10.63 4.42
CA SER A 17 12.97 -9.42 3.87
C SER A 17 13.23 -8.36 4.94
N PHE A 18 12.30 -8.18 5.88
CA PHE A 18 12.42 -7.19 6.95
C PHE A 18 13.52 -7.61 7.95
N GLU A 19 13.58 -8.88 8.34
CA GLU A 19 14.66 -9.41 9.16
C GLU A 19 16.02 -9.19 8.47
N ARG A 20 16.09 -9.48 7.18
CA ARG A 20 17.35 -9.28 6.45
C ARG A 20 17.74 -7.80 6.35
N CYS A 21 16.79 -6.90 6.17
CA CYS A 21 17.06 -5.46 6.20
C CYS A 21 17.59 -5.02 7.57
N LEU A 22 17.01 -5.51 8.67
CA LEU A 22 17.45 -5.20 10.02
C LEU A 22 18.89 -5.66 10.25
N GLU A 23 19.25 -6.88 9.86
CA GLU A 23 20.62 -7.41 9.94
C GLU A 23 21.65 -6.56 9.18
N LEU A 24 21.24 -5.99 8.04
CA LEU A 24 22.09 -5.17 7.18
C LEU A 24 22.11 -3.68 7.56
N GLY A 25 21.32 -3.26 8.56
CA GLY A 25 21.14 -1.85 8.88
C GLY A 25 20.42 -1.05 7.79
N ALA A 26 19.61 -1.73 6.97
CA ALA A 26 18.82 -1.13 5.88
C ALA A 26 17.37 -0.87 6.29
N VAL A 27 16.70 0.03 5.57
CA VAL A 27 15.27 0.31 5.75
C VAL A 27 14.49 -0.38 4.63
N PRO A 28 13.63 -1.38 4.94
CA PRO A 28 12.78 -1.98 3.93
C PRO A 28 11.75 -0.98 3.42
N THR A 29 11.49 -1.01 2.11
CA THR A 29 10.46 -0.20 1.46
C THR A 29 9.33 -1.09 0.97
N VAL A 30 8.09 -0.64 1.16
CA VAL A 30 6.89 -1.42 0.81
C VAL A 30 5.91 -0.61 0.00
N HIS A 31 5.50 -1.14 -1.16
CA HIS A 31 4.27 -0.76 -1.83
C HIS A 31 3.12 -1.49 -1.11
N ALA A 32 2.38 -0.75 -0.27
CA ALA A 32 1.38 -1.31 0.62
C ALA A 32 -0.02 -1.26 -0.01
N GLU A 33 -0.38 -2.32 -0.70
CA GLU A 33 -1.71 -2.47 -1.30
C GLU A 33 -2.13 -3.94 -1.22
N ASN A 34 -3.37 -4.21 -0.80
CA ASN A 34 -3.88 -5.59 -0.67
C ASN A 34 -4.21 -6.16 -2.06
N GLY A 35 -3.26 -6.90 -2.64
CA GLY A 35 -3.36 -7.45 -3.97
C GLY A 35 -4.52 -8.45 -4.16
N GLU A 36 -4.96 -9.14 -3.11
CA GLU A 36 -6.11 -10.05 -3.17
C GLU A 36 -7.42 -9.27 -3.37
N LEU A 37 -7.61 -8.19 -2.58
CA LEU A 37 -8.78 -7.33 -2.70
C LEU A 37 -8.80 -6.61 -4.06
N VAL A 38 -7.67 -6.04 -4.48
CA VAL A 38 -7.54 -5.41 -5.81
C VAL A 38 -7.93 -6.37 -6.91
N TYR A 39 -7.36 -7.57 -6.92
CA TYR A 39 -7.64 -8.58 -7.93
C TYR A 39 -9.12 -9.01 -7.94
N HIS A 40 -9.72 -9.19 -6.76
CA HIS A 40 -11.14 -9.49 -6.64
C HIS A 40 -12.02 -8.37 -7.23
N LEU A 41 -11.73 -7.12 -6.86
CA LEU A 41 -12.50 -5.96 -7.34
C LEU A 41 -12.34 -5.74 -8.84
N GLN A 42 -11.12 -5.89 -9.37
CA GLN A 42 -10.88 -5.82 -10.82
C GLN A 42 -11.73 -6.84 -11.59
N ARG A 43 -11.75 -8.09 -11.14
CA ARG A 43 -12.58 -9.12 -11.79
C ARG A 43 -14.07 -8.80 -11.74
N LYS A 44 -14.54 -8.23 -10.61
CA LYS A 44 -15.94 -7.80 -10.47
C LYS A 44 -16.29 -6.68 -11.44
N LEU A 45 -15.42 -5.66 -11.56
CA LEU A 45 -15.62 -4.55 -12.51
C LEU A 45 -15.59 -5.03 -13.95
N MET A 46 -14.64 -5.89 -14.31
CA MET A 46 -14.59 -6.49 -15.66
C MET A 46 -15.87 -7.27 -16.00
N ALA A 47 -16.42 -8.03 -15.06
CA ALA A 47 -17.67 -8.75 -15.25
C ALA A 47 -18.88 -7.81 -15.44
N GLN A 48 -18.78 -6.57 -14.97
CA GLN A 48 -19.79 -5.51 -15.17
C GLN A 48 -19.54 -4.66 -16.43
N GLY A 49 -18.51 -4.98 -17.22
CA GLY A 49 -18.12 -4.23 -18.42
C GLY A 49 -17.40 -2.91 -18.13
N ILE A 50 -16.99 -2.65 -16.89
CA ILE A 50 -16.24 -1.45 -16.50
C ILE A 50 -14.75 -1.74 -16.72
N THR A 51 -14.20 -1.28 -17.84
CA THR A 51 -12.83 -1.58 -18.28
C THR A 51 -12.02 -0.33 -18.63
N GLY A 52 -12.61 0.86 -18.54
CA GLY A 52 -11.95 2.14 -18.77
C GLY A 52 -11.04 2.57 -17.61
N PRO A 53 -10.41 3.75 -17.72
CA PRO A 53 -9.52 4.29 -16.68
C PRO A 53 -10.20 4.41 -15.31
N GLU A 54 -11.50 4.66 -15.26
CA GLU A 54 -12.30 4.74 -14.04
C GLU A 54 -12.29 3.44 -13.22
N ALA A 55 -11.99 2.30 -13.85
CA ALA A 55 -11.85 1.02 -13.13
C ALA A 55 -10.67 1.03 -12.15
N HIS A 56 -9.68 1.88 -12.37
CA HIS A 56 -8.50 1.94 -11.51
C HIS A 56 -8.85 2.36 -10.07
N PRO A 57 -9.42 3.54 -9.80
CA PRO A 57 -9.80 3.93 -8.44
C PRO A 57 -10.91 3.04 -7.86
N LEU A 58 -11.85 2.56 -8.68
CA LEU A 58 -12.93 1.68 -8.22
C LEU A 58 -12.42 0.31 -7.74
N SER A 59 -11.29 -0.17 -8.26
CA SER A 59 -10.66 -1.41 -7.81
C SER A 59 -9.71 -1.22 -6.62
N ARG A 60 -9.44 0.03 -6.24
CA ARG A 60 -8.47 0.42 -5.19
C ARG A 60 -9.09 1.42 -4.20
N PRO A 61 -10.19 1.05 -3.52
CA PRO A 61 -10.70 1.90 -2.45
C PRO A 61 -9.64 2.06 -1.35
N SER A 62 -9.72 3.15 -0.61
CA SER A 62 -8.71 3.54 0.38
C SER A 62 -8.37 2.46 1.42
N GLN A 63 -9.35 1.60 1.76
CA GLN A 63 -9.16 0.47 2.68
C GLN A 63 -8.13 -0.55 2.19
N VAL A 64 -7.93 -0.65 0.89
CA VAL A 64 -6.95 -1.60 0.29
C VAL A 64 -5.52 -1.20 0.64
N GLU A 65 -5.22 0.09 0.63
CA GLU A 65 -3.93 0.62 1.05
C GLU A 65 -3.82 0.64 2.59
N GLY A 66 -4.86 1.10 3.29
CA GLY A 66 -4.88 1.16 4.75
C GLY A 66 -4.66 -0.20 5.42
N GLU A 67 -5.33 -1.26 4.96
CA GLU A 67 -5.13 -2.63 5.47
C GLU A 67 -3.70 -3.09 5.26
N ALA A 68 -3.17 -2.93 4.05
CA ALA A 68 -1.82 -3.38 3.73
C ALA A 68 -0.75 -2.57 4.48
N ALA A 69 -0.95 -1.27 4.66
CA ALA A 69 -0.08 -0.41 5.48
C ALA A 69 -0.08 -0.86 6.94
N SER A 70 -1.27 -1.08 7.54
CA SER A 70 -1.40 -1.57 8.91
C SER A 70 -0.67 -2.88 9.11
N ARG A 71 -0.85 -3.84 8.20
CA ARG A 71 -0.21 -5.16 8.25
C ARG A 71 1.31 -5.06 8.15
N ALA A 72 1.85 -4.30 7.20
CA ALA A 72 3.29 -4.09 7.06
C ALA A 72 3.90 -3.43 8.32
N ILE A 73 3.21 -2.43 8.88
CA ILE A 73 3.61 -1.75 10.11
C ILE A 73 3.66 -2.72 11.30
N ARG A 74 2.65 -3.61 11.45
CA ARG A 74 2.64 -4.61 12.53
C ARG A 74 3.74 -5.66 12.39
N ILE A 75 4.03 -6.08 11.16
CA ILE A 75 5.18 -6.98 10.91
C ILE A 75 6.48 -6.28 11.30
N ALA A 76 6.69 -5.05 10.86
CA ALA A 76 7.88 -4.25 11.19
C ALA A 76 8.00 -4.00 12.71
N GLU A 77 6.91 -3.68 13.40
CA GLU A 77 6.85 -3.50 14.85
C GLU A 77 7.31 -4.77 15.58
N THR A 78 6.78 -5.92 15.16
CA THR A 78 7.10 -7.22 15.76
C THR A 78 8.57 -7.59 15.60
N LEU A 79 9.17 -7.25 14.47
CA LEU A 79 10.59 -7.55 14.17
C LEU A 79 11.53 -6.46 14.67
N GLY A 80 11.04 -5.31 15.15
CA GLY A 80 11.86 -4.20 15.58
C GLY A 80 12.59 -3.49 14.44
N THR A 81 12.10 -3.59 13.20
CA THR A 81 12.72 -2.97 12.02
C THR A 81 12.05 -1.62 11.68
N PRO A 82 12.81 -0.62 11.20
CA PRO A 82 12.20 0.57 10.60
C PRO A 82 11.44 0.18 9.32
N LEU A 83 10.51 1.05 8.88
CA LEU A 83 9.72 0.78 7.68
C LEU A 83 9.52 2.06 6.86
N TYR A 84 9.59 1.95 5.54
CA TYR A 84 9.27 3.02 4.62
C TYR A 84 8.12 2.61 3.69
N LEU A 85 6.99 3.32 3.79
CA LEU A 85 5.83 3.13 2.92
C LEU A 85 5.92 4.12 1.76
N VAL A 86 6.05 3.61 0.53
CA VAL A 86 6.19 4.45 -0.66
C VAL A 86 4.83 4.96 -1.13
N HIS A 87 4.81 6.14 -1.75
CA HIS A 87 3.65 6.76 -2.44
C HIS A 87 2.31 6.58 -1.71
N VAL A 88 2.26 6.87 -0.41
CA VAL A 88 1.05 6.84 0.40
C VAL A 88 0.01 7.81 -0.18
N SER A 89 -1.17 7.31 -0.51
CA SER A 89 -2.21 8.08 -1.20
C SER A 89 -3.54 8.18 -0.46
N THR A 90 -3.70 7.47 0.67
CA THR A 90 -4.97 7.42 1.40
C THR A 90 -4.83 7.89 2.85
N LYS A 91 -5.95 8.42 3.37
CA LYS A 91 -6.03 8.82 4.77
C LYS A 91 -5.88 7.62 5.71
N GLU A 92 -6.43 6.47 5.35
CA GLU A 92 -6.37 5.24 6.14
C GLU A 92 -4.92 4.79 6.36
N ALA A 93 -4.08 4.81 5.33
CA ALA A 93 -2.66 4.49 5.48
C ALA A 93 -1.91 5.56 6.29
N LEU A 94 -2.24 6.85 6.10
CA LEU A 94 -1.66 7.94 6.88
C LEU A 94 -2.01 7.82 8.37
N ASP A 95 -3.24 7.44 8.70
CA ASP A 95 -3.67 7.24 10.09
C ASP A 95 -2.86 6.11 10.77
N GLU A 96 -2.60 5.01 10.08
CA GLU A 96 -1.76 3.91 10.57
C GLU A 96 -0.30 4.34 10.79
N ILE A 97 0.27 5.09 9.87
CA ILE A 97 1.62 5.67 10.01
C ILE A 97 1.67 6.61 11.23
N THR A 98 0.68 7.49 11.34
CA THR A 98 0.60 8.47 12.43
C THR A 98 0.49 7.76 13.79
N TYR A 99 -0.34 6.75 13.88
CA TYR A 99 -0.49 5.94 15.09
C TYR A 99 0.83 5.24 15.49
N ALA A 100 1.49 4.60 14.53
CA ALA A 100 2.76 3.91 14.76
C ALA A 100 3.87 4.89 15.24
N ARG A 101 3.99 6.03 14.56
CA ARG A 101 4.94 7.09 14.95
C ARG A 101 4.65 7.67 16.32
N GLY A 102 3.36 7.84 16.67
CA GLY A 102 2.94 8.29 18.01
C GLY A 102 3.38 7.34 19.13
N LYS A 103 3.61 6.07 18.83
CA LYS A 103 4.17 5.05 19.72
C LYS A 103 5.70 4.95 19.70
N GLY A 104 6.37 5.78 18.91
CA GLY A 104 7.82 5.78 18.78
C GLY A 104 8.37 4.78 17.75
N GLN A 105 7.52 4.12 16.95
CA GLN A 105 7.96 3.22 15.89
C GLN A 105 8.57 4.03 14.73
N PRO A 106 9.73 3.66 14.18
CA PRO A 106 10.37 4.37 13.07
C PRO A 106 9.72 3.99 11.73
N VAL A 107 8.54 4.55 11.48
CA VAL A 107 7.78 4.39 10.23
C VAL A 107 7.82 5.70 9.44
N TYR A 108 8.11 5.61 8.16
CA TYR A 108 8.18 6.73 7.23
C TYR A 108 7.17 6.51 6.12
N GLY A 109 6.57 7.60 5.64
CA GLY A 109 5.64 7.60 4.50
C GLY A 109 6.10 8.60 3.46
N GLU A 110 5.97 8.23 2.19
CA GLU A 110 6.28 9.07 1.05
C GLU A 110 4.99 9.57 0.39
N VAL A 111 4.97 10.82 -0.02
CA VAL A 111 3.92 11.39 -0.88
C VAL A 111 4.53 11.75 -2.24
N LEU A 112 3.85 11.43 -3.33
CA LEU A 112 4.24 11.88 -4.66
C LEU A 112 3.72 13.30 -4.93
N ALA A 113 4.45 14.07 -5.74
CA ALA A 113 4.04 15.43 -6.10
C ALA A 113 2.62 15.48 -6.70
N GLY A 114 2.26 14.46 -7.51
CA GLY A 114 0.91 14.34 -8.07
C GLY A 114 -0.18 14.24 -7.02
N HIS A 115 0.05 13.53 -5.89
CA HIS A 115 -0.92 13.38 -4.81
C HIS A 115 -1.24 14.69 -4.07
N LEU A 116 -0.42 15.72 -4.23
CA LEU A 116 -0.66 17.05 -3.65
C LEU A 116 -1.61 17.91 -4.48
N LEU A 117 -1.82 17.56 -5.74
CA LEU A 117 -2.51 18.41 -6.72
C LEU A 117 -3.67 17.68 -7.44
N LEU A 118 -3.65 16.36 -7.49
CA LEU A 118 -4.59 15.54 -8.25
C LEU A 118 -5.31 14.55 -7.32
N ASP A 119 -6.55 14.26 -7.66
CA ASP A 119 -7.35 13.20 -7.03
C ASP A 119 -7.97 12.28 -8.09
N ASP A 120 -8.83 11.35 -7.69
CA ASP A 120 -9.44 10.37 -8.59
C ASP A 120 -10.41 10.95 -9.62
N SER A 121 -10.75 12.24 -9.54
CA SER A 121 -11.61 12.90 -10.52
C SER A 121 -10.99 12.93 -11.92
N VAL A 122 -9.65 12.95 -12.00
CA VAL A 122 -8.93 12.94 -13.29
C VAL A 122 -9.22 11.71 -14.15
N TYR A 123 -9.64 10.58 -13.54
CA TYR A 123 -10.05 9.39 -14.29
C TYR A 123 -11.38 9.53 -15.03
N ARG A 124 -12.11 10.61 -14.78
CA ARG A 124 -13.41 10.92 -15.41
C ARG A 124 -13.28 11.97 -16.50
N ASP A 125 -12.10 12.55 -16.64
CA ASP A 125 -11.81 13.54 -17.68
C ASP A 125 -11.64 12.79 -19.01
N PRO A 126 -12.39 13.16 -20.07
CA PRO A 126 -12.30 12.48 -21.35
C PRO A 126 -11.09 12.88 -22.21
N ASP A 127 -10.29 13.88 -21.81
CA ASP A 127 -9.16 14.43 -22.57
C ASP A 127 -7.78 14.08 -21.94
#